data_a73827a1cc2c62e23cbce2a5444adbed
#
_entry.id   a73827a1cc2c62e23cbce2a5444adbed
#
_cell.length_a   1.000
_cell.length_b   1.000
_cell.length_c   1.000
_cell.angle_alpha   90.00
_cell.angle_beta   90.00
_cell.angle_gamma   90.00
#
_symmetry.space_group_name_H-M   'P 1'
#
loop_
_entity.id
_entity.type
_entity.pdbx_description
1 polymer ?
#
loop_
_entity_poly.entity_id
_entity_poly.type
_entity_poly.pdbx_seq_one_letter_code
_entity_poly.pdbx_strand_id
1 'polypeptide(L)'
;LKELGLKEAIPLSEYQLNTIKNVQFNNGGGEGAEHKNLREYIFEHPERINSNNIVFKETEYILPSGDRLDVYFEFEDRKHVAIEVKPSTSPEPDIIRGIFQCVKYQAVMEALKKIECQNYGIEVILLVAKNLSFQEKTLAEELGISYIENFKM
;
A
#
# COMPACT_ATOMS: atom_id res chain seq x y z
N LEU A 1 30.34 -21.20 4.61
CA LEU A 1 28.90 -20.88 4.66
C LEU A 1 28.16 -21.66 5.75
N LYS A 2 28.57 -22.91 6.04
CA LYS A 2 28.01 -23.70 7.16
C LYS A 2 28.31 -23.06 8.51
N GLU A 3 29.44 -22.40 8.66
CA GLU A 3 29.85 -21.73 9.90
C GLU A 3 29.06 -20.50 10.26
N LEU A 4 28.32 -19.89 9.28
CA LEU A 4 27.49 -18.70 9.48
C LEU A 4 26.04 -19.03 9.82
N GLY A 5 25.66 -20.31 9.97
CA GLY A 5 24.30 -20.72 10.32
C GLY A 5 23.24 -20.35 9.29
N LEU A 6 23.64 -20.05 8.04
CA LEU A 6 22.72 -19.77 6.95
C LEU A 6 22.00 -21.06 6.55
N LYS A 7 20.67 -21.06 6.69
CA LYS A 7 19.84 -22.15 6.20
C LYS A 7 19.90 -22.16 4.67
N GLU A 8 20.06 -23.36 4.09
CA GLU A 8 19.93 -23.51 2.65
C GLU A 8 18.54 -23.02 2.21
N ALA A 9 18.49 -22.22 1.14
CA ALA A 9 17.22 -21.76 0.60
C ALA A 9 16.41 -22.97 0.12
N ILE A 10 15.19 -23.11 0.61
CA ILE A 10 14.26 -24.14 0.14
C ILE A 10 13.84 -23.75 -1.29
N PRO A 11 14.02 -24.63 -2.29
CA PRO A 11 13.61 -24.30 -3.66
C PRO A 11 12.09 -24.07 -3.72
N LEU A 12 11.68 -23.03 -4.42
CA LEU A 12 10.28 -22.73 -4.63
C LEU A 12 9.60 -23.82 -5.48
N SER A 13 8.38 -24.18 -5.11
CA SER A 13 7.59 -25.09 -5.92
C SER A 13 7.26 -24.45 -7.29
N GLU A 14 6.97 -25.27 -8.28
CA GLU A 14 6.57 -24.80 -9.61
C GLU A 14 5.33 -23.89 -9.55
N TYR A 15 4.40 -24.18 -8.65
CA TYR A 15 3.25 -23.35 -8.38
C TYR A 15 3.64 -21.96 -7.84
N GLN A 16 4.57 -21.91 -6.89
CA GLN A 16 5.07 -20.64 -6.33
C GLN A 16 5.80 -19.82 -7.38
N LEU A 17 6.63 -20.46 -8.23
CA LEU A 17 7.32 -19.81 -9.34
C LEU A 17 6.34 -19.24 -10.36
N ASN A 18 5.29 -19.98 -10.72
CA ASN A 18 4.26 -19.51 -11.63
C ASN A 18 3.45 -18.36 -11.05
N THR A 19 3.15 -18.40 -9.75
CA THR A 19 2.49 -17.30 -9.06
C THR A 19 3.34 -16.03 -9.08
N ILE A 20 4.64 -16.14 -8.79
CA ILE A 20 5.57 -15.01 -8.87
C ILE A 20 5.66 -14.45 -10.29
N LYS A 21 5.77 -15.31 -11.31
CA LYS A 21 5.78 -14.90 -12.71
C LYS A 21 4.49 -14.17 -13.10
N ASN A 22 3.35 -14.68 -12.71
CA ASN A 22 2.06 -14.06 -13.00
C ASN A 22 1.92 -12.70 -12.34
N VAL A 23 2.40 -12.52 -11.10
CA VAL A 23 2.45 -11.24 -10.42
C VAL A 23 3.37 -10.25 -11.16
N GLN A 24 4.52 -10.70 -11.65
CA GLN A 24 5.45 -9.85 -12.41
C GLN A 24 4.88 -9.45 -13.77
N PHE A 25 4.20 -10.36 -14.47
CA PHE A 25 3.57 -10.06 -15.76
C PHE A 25 2.40 -9.08 -15.66
N ASN A 26 1.63 -9.13 -14.59
CA ASN A 26 0.51 -8.19 -14.35
C ASN A 26 0.96 -6.78 -13.97
N ASN A 27 2.23 -6.59 -13.60
CA ASN A 27 2.81 -5.27 -13.37
C ASN A 27 3.20 -4.52 -14.66
N GLY A 28 3.10 -5.14 -15.82
CA GLY A 28 3.44 -4.55 -17.12
C GLY A 28 2.28 -3.91 -17.88
N GLY A 29 1.07 -3.98 -17.35
CA GLY A 29 -0.10 -3.26 -17.87
C GLY A 29 -0.11 -1.83 -17.33
N GLY A 30 -0.22 -0.83 -18.21
CA GLY A 30 -0.38 0.56 -17.81
C GLY A 30 -1.52 0.76 -16.82
N GLU A 31 -1.42 1.80 -16.01
CA GLU A 31 -2.46 2.17 -15.06
C GLU A 31 -3.81 2.33 -15.77
N GLY A 32 -4.84 1.65 -15.28
CA GLY A 32 -6.20 1.79 -15.78
C GLY A 32 -6.76 3.19 -15.49
N ALA A 33 -7.66 3.68 -16.36
CA ALA A 33 -8.28 5.00 -16.21
C ALA A 33 -9.00 5.15 -14.86
N GLU A 34 -9.65 4.10 -14.39
CA GLU A 34 -10.38 4.13 -13.10
C GLU A 34 -9.45 4.25 -11.90
N HIS A 35 -8.31 3.55 -11.92
CA HIS A 35 -7.27 3.68 -10.89
C HIS A 35 -6.71 5.11 -10.87
N LYS A 36 -6.35 5.65 -12.02
CA LYS A 36 -5.84 7.02 -12.17
C LYS A 36 -6.85 8.04 -11.64
N ASN A 37 -8.11 7.93 -12.04
CA ASN A 37 -9.16 8.86 -11.62
C ASN A 37 -9.36 8.83 -10.10
N LEU A 38 -9.36 7.65 -9.50
CA LEU A 38 -9.49 7.49 -8.06
C LEU A 38 -8.29 8.10 -7.31
N ARG A 39 -7.08 7.82 -7.78
CA ARG A 39 -5.86 8.40 -7.22
C ARG A 39 -5.88 9.93 -7.29
N GLU A 40 -6.19 10.50 -8.43
CA GLU A 40 -6.26 11.95 -8.62
C GLU A 40 -7.34 12.59 -7.76
N TYR A 41 -8.50 11.96 -7.65
CA TYR A 41 -9.56 12.43 -6.79
C TYR A 41 -9.12 12.49 -5.31
N ILE A 42 -8.52 11.43 -4.80
CA ILE A 42 -8.01 11.42 -3.42
C ILE A 42 -6.94 12.50 -3.22
N PHE A 43 -6.03 12.65 -4.17
CA PHE A 43 -5.00 13.68 -4.11
C PHE A 43 -5.59 15.10 -4.02
N GLU A 44 -6.67 15.37 -4.71
CA GLU A 44 -7.35 16.67 -4.67
C GLU A 44 -8.24 16.87 -3.43
N HIS A 45 -8.60 15.77 -2.75
CA HIS A 45 -9.51 15.79 -1.61
C HIS A 45 -8.93 15.15 -0.34
N PRO A 46 -7.80 15.68 0.19
CA PRO A 46 -7.20 15.13 1.41
C PRO A 46 -8.12 15.18 2.63
N GLU A 47 -9.09 16.10 2.65
CA GLU A 47 -10.11 16.22 3.70
C GLU A 47 -11.01 14.97 3.82
N ARG A 48 -11.05 14.14 2.76
CA ARG A 48 -11.75 12.84 2.79
C ARG A 48 -11.00 11.81 3.63
N ILE A 49 -9.75 12.05 3.93
CA ILE A 49 -8.86 11.15 4.67
C ILE A 49 -8.65 11.64 6.10
N ASN A 50 -8.37 12.94 6.27
CA ASN A 50 -8.09 13.54 7.56
C ASN A 50 -8.58 15.00 7.56
N SER A 51 -9.22 15.42 8.63
CA SER A 51 -9.78 16.76 8.76
C SER A 51 -8.74 17.86 9.02
N ASN A 52 -7.50 17.50 9.36
CA ASN A 52 -6.43 18.47 9.54
C ASN A 52 -5.96 19.04 8.20
N ASN A 53 -5.34 20.23 8.25
CA ASN A 53 -4.80 20.85 7.05
C ASN A 53 -3.62 20.06 6.50
N ILE A 54 -3.49 20.09 5.18
CA ILE A 54 -2.38 19.47 4.47
C ILE A 54 -1.12 20.34 4.58
N VAL A 55 0.02 19.72 4.82
CA VAL A 55 1.34 20.34 4.82
C VAL A 55 2.10 19.96 3.55
N PHE A 56 1.99 18.72 3.12
CA PHE A 56 2.62 18.19 1.92
C PHE A 56 1.75 17.11 1.30
N LYS A 57 1.68 17.07 -0.03
CA LYS A 57 1.01 16.00 -0.77
C LYS A 57 1.70 15.68 -2.09
N GLU A 58 1.73 14.41 -2.44
CA GLU A 58 2.30 13.94 -3.70
C GLU A 58 1.60 12.64 -4.16
N THR A 59 1.46 12.48 -5.46
CA THR A 59 1.07 11.21 -6.07
C THR A 59 2.32 10.45 -6.52
N GLU A 60 2.22 9.12 -6.61
CA GLU A 60 3.32 8.27 -7.05
C GLU A 60 4.63 8.53 -6.28
N TYR A 61 4.49 8.77 -4.98
CA TYR A 61 5.61 9.07 -4.09
C TYR A 61 6.52 7.87 -3.93
N ILE A 62 7.82 8.04 -4.19
CA ILE A 62 8.80 6.96 -4.16
C ILE A 62 9.45 6.89 -2.77
N LEU A 63 9.33 5.72 -2.12
CA LEU A 63 10.03 5.41 -0.88
C LEU A 63 11.50 5.04 -1.14
N PRO A 64 12.39 5.14 -0.13
CA PRO A 64 13.80 4.74 -0.26
C PRO A 64 14.00 3.29 -0.71
N SER A 65 13.03 2.41 -0.48
CA SER A 65 13.01 1.03 -0.97
C SER A 65 12.78 0.90 -2.48
N GLY A 66 12.42 2.00 -3.16
CA GLY A 66 11.99 2.00 -4.55
C GLY A 66 10.50 1.73 -4.75
N ASP A 67 9.76 1.41 -3.68
CA ASP A 67 8.31 1.28 -3.75
C ASP A 67 7.64 2.61 -4.01
N ARG A 68 6.55 2.59 -4.76
CA ARG A 68 5.80 3.77 -5.16
C ARG A 68 4.43 3.74 -4.49
N LEU A 69 4.15 4.77 -3.69
CA LEU A 69 2.84 5.00 -3.10
C LEU A 69 1.91 5.66 -4.10
N ASP A 70 0.65 5.28 -4.15
CA ASP A 70 -0.32 5.96 -5.02
C ASP A 70 -0.53 7.41 -4.59
N VAL A 71 -0.79 7.64 -3.29
CA VAL A 71 -0.94 8.98 -2.71
C VAL A 71 -0.21 9.05 -1.37
N TYR A 72 0.46 10.15 -1.14
CA TYR A 72 1.16 10.44 0.11
C TYR A 72 0.77 11.81 0.63
N PHE A 73 0.42 11.87 1.92
CA PHE A 73 0.04 13.10 2.61
C PHE A 73 0.83 13.29 3.91
N GLU A 74 1.18 14.53 4.20
CA GLU A 74 1.58 14.98 5.53
C GLU A 74 0.60 16.04 6.02
N PHE A 75 0.09 15.87 7.24
CA PHE A 75 -0.88 16.75 7.86
C PHE A 75 -0.27 17.57 9.00
N GLU A 76 -0.92 18.68 9.38
CA GLU A 76 -0.47 19.56 10.46
C GLU A 76 -0.37 18.87 11.83
N ASP A 77 -1.19 17.84 12.08
CA ASP A 77 -1.12 17.00 13.29
C ASP A 77 0.12 16.08 13.32
N ARG A 78 1.05 16.25 12.37
CA ARG A 78 2.25 15.44 12.18
C ARG A 78 1.96 13.98 11.83
N LYS A 79 0.84 13.71 11.22
CA LYS A 79 0.51 12.39 10.69
C LYS A 79 0.94 12.31 9.22
N HIS A 80 1.72 11.27 8.90
CA HIS A 80 2.13 10.91 7.54
C HIS A 80 1.27 9.75 7.07
N VAL A 81 0.58 9.92 5.96
CA VAL A 81 -0.41 8.96 5.47
C VAL A 81 -0.02 8.49 4.08
N ALA A 82 0.14 7.19 3.94
CA ALA A 82 0.34 6.52 2.65
C ALA A 82 -0.95 5.81 2.24
N ILE A 83 -1.36 5.97 1.00
CA ILE A 83 -2.61 5.40 0.49
C ILE A 83 -2.32 4.57 -0.75
N GLU A 84 -2.78 3.32 -0.72
CA GLU A 84 -2.88 2.42 -1.87
C GLU A 84 -4.32 2.43 -2.33
N VAL A 85 -4.60 2.78 -3.58
CA VAL A 85 -5.95 2.85 -4.12
C VAL A 85 -6.28 1.65 -4.99
N LYS A 86 -7.49 1.13 -4.84
CA LYS A 86 -8.02 0.03 -5.66
C LYS A 86 -9.40 0.41 -6.20
N PRO A 87 -9.54 0.54 -7.52
CA PRO A 87 -10.83 0.84 -8.13
C PRO A 87 -11.83 -0.30 -7.94
N SER A 88 -13.11 -0.03 -8.23
CA SER A 88 -14.18 -1.02 -8.11
C SER A 88 -13.99 -2.25 -8.99
N THR A 89 -13.21 -2.13 -10.04
CA THR A 89 -12.88 -3.21 -10.98
C THR A 89 -11.75 -4.12 -10.53
N SER A 90 -11.06 -3.81 -9.43
CA SER A 90 -9.97 -4.65 -8.93
C SER A 90 -10.44 -6.02 -8.50
N PRO A 91 -9.89 -7.12 -9.05
CA PRO A 91 -10.22 -8.48 -8.62
C PRO A 91 -9.61 -8.79 -7.26
N GLU A 92 -10.09 -9.85 -6.60
CA GLU A 92 -9.61 -10.27 -5.29
C GLU A 92 -8.08 -10.41 -5.18
N PRO A 93 -7.38 -11.05 -6.14
CA PRO A 93 -5.92 -11.13 -6.07
C PRO A 93 -5.22 -9.77 -6.04
N ASP A 94 -5.80 -8.77 -6.69
CA ASP A 94 -5.26 -7.41 -6.70
C ASP A 94 -5.49 -6.69 -5.36
N ILE A 95 -6.64 -6.91 -4.73
CA ILE A 95 -6.92 -6.41 -3.39
C ILE A 95 -5.95 -7.02 -2.37
N ILE A 96 -5.76 -8.34 -2.40
CA ILE A 96 -4.82 -9.04 -1.50
C ILE A 96 -3.39 -8.52 -1.70
N ARG A 97 -2.96 -8.33 -2.95
CA ARG A 97 -1.67 -7.72 -3.24
C ARG A 97 -1.57 -6.32 -2.64
N GLY A 98 -2.62 -5.52 -2.74
CA GLY A 98 -2.68 -4.19 -2.14
C GLY A 98 -2.51 -4.21 -0.62
N ILE A 99 -3.10 -5.18 0.07
CA ILE A 99 -2.92 -5.38 1.51
C ILE A 99 -1.44 -5.63 1.83
N PHE A 100 -0.78 -6.53 1.11
CA PHE A 100 0.65 -6.82 1.32
C PHE A 100 1.55 -5.64 0.95
N GLN A 101 1.20 -4.88 -0.08
CA GLN A 101 1.90 -3.63 -0.39
C GLN A 101 1.82 -2.65 0.79
N CYS A 102 0.65 -2.50 1.40
CA CYS A 102 0.48 -1.65 2.58
C CYS A 102 1.34 -2.12 3.77
N VAL A 103 1.44 -3.42 4.00
CA VAL A 103 2.36 -3.99 5.03
C VAL A 103 3.80 -3.55 4.77
N LYS A 104 4.24 -3.64 3.54
CA LYS A 104 5.59 -3.24 3.13
C LYS A 104 5.79 -1.73 3.31
N TYR A 105 4.86 -0.91 2.89
CA TYR A 105 4.93 0.55 3.07
C TYR A 105 5.04 0.93 4.54
N GLN A 106 4.23 0.31 5.40
CA GLN A 106 4.28 0.53 6.85
C GLN A 106 5.68 0.23 7.41
N ALA A 107 6.25 -0.91 7.04
CA ALA A 107 7.58 -1.31 7.50
C ALA A 107 8.68 -0.34 7.04
N VAL A 108 8.65 0.08 5.79
CA VAL A 108 9.63 1.02 5.22
C VAL A 108 9.50 2.39 5.87
N MET A 109 8.30 2.91 6.04
CA MET A 109 8.06 4.21 6.66
C MET A 109 8.47 4.23 8.14
N GLU A 110 8.21 3.15 8.89
CA GLU A 110 8.66 3.01 10.28
C GLU A 110 10.19 2.95 10.39
N ALA A 111 10.86 2.25 9.48
CA ALA A 111 12.31 2.20 9.42
C ALA A 111 12.90 3.59 9.12
N LEU A 112 12.33 4.30 8.15
CA LEU A 112 12.75 5.65 7.77
C LEU A 112 12.60 6.64 8.94
N LYS A 113 11.48 6.60 9.63
CA LYS A 113 11.22 7.41 10.83
C LYS A 113 12.30 7.21 11.90
N LYS A 114 12.73 5.97 12.14
CA LYS A 114 13.80 5.66 13.09
C LYS A 114 15.14 6.22 12.65
N ILE A 115 15.47 6.10 11.37
CA ILE A 115 16.73 6.62 10.81
C ILE A 115 16.77 8.15 10.91
N GLU A 116 15.68 8.82 10.61
CA GLU A 116 15.55 10.27 10.67
C GLU A 116 15.47 10.83 12.09
N CYS A 117 15.27 9.99 13.09
CA CYS A 117 15.08 10.38 14.50
C CYS A 117 13.95 11.42 14.67
N GLN A 118 12.91 11.33 13.84
CA GLN A 118 11.77 12.25 13.87
C GLN A 118 10.56 11.62 14.56
N ASN A 119 9.73 12.47 15.14
CA ASN A 119 8.51 12.05 15.83
C ASN A 119 7.28 12.48 15.04
N TYR A 120 6.77 11.59 14.20
CA TYR A 120 5.51 11.75 13.48
C TYR A 120 4.73 10.43 13.49
N GLY A 121 3.40 10.54 13.35
CA GLY A 121 2.53 9.36 13.22
C GLY A 121 2.56 8.82 11.79
N ILE A 122 2.45 7.51 11.66
CA ILE A 122 2.36 6.83 10.36
C ILE A 122 1.03 6.11 10.27
N GLU A 123 0.31 6.31 9.17
CA GLU A 123 -0.88 5.57 8.83
C GLU A 123 -0.79 5.12 7.38
N VAL A 124 -1.01 3.83 7.15
CA VAL A 124 -1.08 3.27 5.80
C VAL A 124 -2.49 2.76 5.57
N ILE A 125 -3.12 3.21 4.50
CA ILE A 125 -4.53 2.96 4.20
C ILE A 125 -4.66 2.26 2.86
N LEU A 126 -5.39 1.15 2.83
CA LEU A 126 -5.92 0.57 1.61
C LEU A 126 -7.30 1.20 1.35
N LEU A 127 -7.42 1.97 0.27
CA LEU A 127 -8.67 2.62 -0.11
C LEU A 127 -9.27 1.93 -1.32
N VAL A 128 -10.48 1.39 -1.15
CA VAL A 128 -11.13 0.53 -2.15
C VAL A 128 -12.50 1.08 -2.52
N ALA A 129 -12.78 1.20 -3.81
CA ALA A 129 -14.06 1.72 -4.33
C ALA A 129 -15.14 0.63 -4.45
N LYS A 130 -15.02 -0.45 -3.69
CA LYS A 130 -16.03 -1.51 -3.56
C LYS A 130 -16.01 -2.08 -2.15
N ASN A 131 -17.00 -2.91 -1.84
CA ASN A 131 -17.01 -3.64 -0.57
C ASN A 131 -15.91 -4.70 -0.56
N LEU A 132 -15.20 -4.79 0.56
CA LEU A 132 -14.25 -5.87 0.81
C LEU A 132 -14.98 -7.13 1.26
N SER A 133 -14.48 -8.29 0.87
CA SER A 133 -14.95 -9.57 1.39
C SER A 133 -14.57 -9.74 2.86
N PHE A 134 -15.22 -10.68 3.54
CA PHE A 134 -14.87 -11.04 4.91
C PHE A 134 -13.39 -11.45 5.04
N GLN A 135 -12.89 -12.24 4.09
CA GLN A 135 -11.51 -12.71 4.08
C GLN A 135 -10.52 -11.56 3.88
N GLU A 136 -10.84 -10.62 2.98
CA GLU A 136 -10.01 -9.44 2.72
C GLU A 136 -9.94 -8.54 3.97
N LYS A 137 -11.07 -8.28 4.62
CA LYS A 137 -11.11 -7.50 5.87
C LYS A 137 -10.34 -8.19 6.99
N THR A 138 -10.54 -9.49 7.18
CA THR A 138 -9.84 -10.27 8.19
C THR A 138 -8.34 -10.21 7.98
N LEU A 139 -7.88 -10.39 6.76
CA LEU A 139 -6.46 -10.30 6.43
C LEU A 139 -5.88 -8.92 6.74
N ALA A 140 -6.55 -7.85 6.34
CA ALA A 140 -6.11 -6.49 6.63
C ALA A 140 -6.02 -6.22 8.14
N GLU A 141 -7.04 -6.63 8.89
CA GLU A 141 -7.09 -6.48 10.34
C GLU A 141 -5.99 -7.28 11.05
N GLU A 142 -5.76 -8.54 10.67
CA GLU A 142 -4.68 -9.36 11.22
C GLU A 142 -3.30 -8.78 10.94
N LEU A 143 -3.10 -8.15 9.81
CA LEU A 143 -1.84 -7.50 9.43
C LEU A 143 -1.73 -6.05 9.93
N GLY A 144 -2.74 -5.55 10.64
CA GLY A 144 -2.73 -4.20 11.21
C GLY A 144 -2.84 -3.07 10.19
N ILE A 145 -3.42 -3.34 9.02
CA ILE A 145 -3.60 -2.36 7.94
C ILE A 145 -4.98 -1.72 8.03
N SER A 146 -5.01 -0.39 8.06
CA SER A 146 -6.24 0.38 7.96
C SER A 146 -6.82 0.30 6.55
N TYR A 147 -8.14 0.28 6.44
CA TYR A 147 -8.80 0.29 5.13
C TYR A 147 -10.02 1.20 5.12
N ILE A 148 -10.33 1.72 3.96
CA ILE A 148 -11.58 2.42 3.64
C ILE A 148 -12.21 1.64 2.50
N GLU A 149 -13.39 1.08 2.73
CA GLU A 149 -14.14 0.34 1.70
C GLU A 149 -15.30 1.15 1.15
N ASN A 150 -15.83 0.72 0.02
CA ASN A 150 -17.01 1.32 -0.63
C ASN A 150 -16.85 2.84 -0.83
N PHE A 151 -15.62 3.27 -1.12
CA PHE A 151 -15.33 4.68 -1.34
C PHE A 151 -16.01 5.18 -2.61
N LYS A 152 -16.66 6.33 -2.52
CA LYS A 152 -17.32 7.00 -3.64
C LYS A 152 -16.78 8.41 -3.80
N MET A 153 -16.40 8.72 -5.01
CA MET A 153 -16.00 10.06 -5.42
C MET A 153 -17.16 11.04 -5.39
#